data_530c81c089b3ad62bf84923a99a73e5f
#
_entry.id   530c81c089b3ad62bf84923a99a73e5f
#
_cell.length_a   1.000
_cell.length_b   1.000
_cell.length_c   1.000
_cell.angle_alpha   90.00
_cell.angle_beta   90.00
_cell.angle_gamma   90.00
#
_symmetry.space_group_name_H-M   'P 1'
#
loop_
_entity.id
_entity.type
_entity.pdbx_description
1 polymer ?
#
loop_
_entity_poly.entity_id
_entity_poly.type
_entity_poly.pdbx_seq_one_letter_code
_entity_poly.pdbx_strand_id
1 'polypeptide(L)'
;MRLDQYIMELGLADSRNIAQELIKEGSVLLNEEICNKPAKEIKKGASVSIVKKRQWVSRGGKKLFDALKSFEINVEGKLTLDVGSSTGGFTQVLLQEGAEKIVAVDVGTNQLHQSLRNVPSISILEQTDIRDISSKLVDFFDLVV
;
A
#
# COMPACT_ATOMS: atom_id res chain seq x y z
N MET A 1 15.86 -14.67 17.55
CA MET A 1 14.75 -13.78 17.10
C MET A 1 14.55 -13.93 15.62
N ARG A 2 13.33 -13.91 15.15
CA ARG A 2 13.02 -14.00 13.71
C ARG A 2 13.38 -12.70 12.98
N LEU A 3 13.82 -12.82 11.74
CA LEU A 3 14.21 -11.67 10.92
C LEU A 3 13.05 -10.68 10.71
N ASP A 4 11.82 -11.18 10.47
CA ASP A 4 10.64 -10.32 10.30
C ASP A 4 10.33 -9.47 11.56
N GLN A 5 10.55 -10.01 12.75
CA GLN A 5 10.40 -9.28 14.01
C GLN A 5 11.54 -8.26 14.21
N TYR A 6 12.75 -8.64 13.88
CA TYR A 6 13.92 -7.78 14.07
C TYR A 6 13.89 -6.55 13.16
N ILE A 7 13.42 -6.69 11.93
CA ILE A 7 13.20 -5.57 11.00
C ILE A 7 12.24 -4.54 11.59
N MET A 8 11.17 -4.99 12.27
CA MET A 8 10.25 -4.09 12.97
C MET A 8 10.91 -3.38 14.16
N GLU A 9 11.67 -4.11 14.96
CA GLU A 9 12.40 -3.52 16.10
C GLU A 9 13.38 -2.43 15.65
N LEU A 10 13.98 -2.59 14.47
CA LEU A 10 14.87 -1.60 13.87
C LEU A 10 14.11 -0.41 13.23
N GLY A 11 12.77 -0.42 13.20
CA GLY A 11 11.97 0.62 12.55
C GLY A 11 12.07 0.62 11.02
N LEU A 12 12.51 -0.48 10.42
CA LEU A 12 12.67 -0.62 8.97
C LEU A 12 11.37 -1.05 8.26
N ALA A 13 10.35 -1.43 9.02
CA ALA A 13 9.02 -1.74 8.53
C ALA A 13 7.95 -1.39 9.57
N ASP A 14 6.81 -0.87 9.12
CA ASP A 14 5.71 -0.42 9.98
C ASP A 14 4.87 -1.57 10.53
N SER A 15 4.95 -2.74 9.93
CA SER A 15 4.24 -3.94 10.37
C SER A 15 4.98 -5.21 10.00
N ARG A 16 4.63 -6.30 10.70
CA ARG A 16 5.21 -7.63 10.43
C ARG A 16 4.89 -8.12 9.02
N ASN A 17 3.70 -7.80 8.50
CA ASN A 17 3.33 -8.16 7.12
C ASN A 17 4.23 -7.44 6.11
N ILE A 18 4.47 -6.15 6.31
CA ILE A 18 5.38 -5.37 5.46
C ILE A 18 6.81 -5.93 5.55
N ALA A 19 7.29 -6.24 6.76
CA ALA A 19 8.61 -6.86 6.93
C ALA A 19 8.73 -8.19 6.17
N GLN A 20 7.71 -9.04 6.23
CA GLN A 20 7.70 -10.32 5.50
C GLN A 20 7.69 -10.13 3.99
N GLU A 21 6.97 -9.15 3.48
CA GLU A 21 6.95 -8.84 2.06
C GLU A 21 8.30 -8.32 1.58
N LEU A 22 8.91 -7.37 2.28
CA LEU A 22 10.26 -6.87 1.97
C LEU A 22 11.30 -7.99 1.90
N ILE A 23 11.23 -8.94 2.84
CA ILE A 23 12.13 -10.09 2.85
C ILE A 23 11.87 -10.99 1.65
N LYS A 24 10.60 -11.34 1.37
CA LYS A 24 10.23 -12.22 0.26
C LYS A 24 10.57 -11.62 -1.11
N GLU A 25 10.50 -10.30 -1.24
CA GLU A 25 10.86 -9.56 -2.45
C GLU A 25 12.38 -9.46 -2.68
N GLY A 26 13.19 -9.94 -1.74
CA GLY A 26 14.64 -9.82 -1.83
C GLY A 26 15.17 -8.42 -1.59
N SER A 27 14.39 -7.57 -0.90
CA SER A 27 14.77 -6.19 -0.58
C SER A 27 15.60 -6.08 0.71
N VAL A 28 15.82 -7.19 1.42
CA VAL A 28 16.50 -7.20 2.71
C VAL A 28 17.86 -7.88 2.59
N LEU A 29 18.90 -7.18 3.01
CA LEU A 29 20.21 -7.76 3.25
C LEU A 29 20.36 -8.10 4.74
N LEU A 30 20.81 -9.31 4.99
CA LEU A 30 21.25 -9.78 6.29
C LEU A 30 22.75 -10.10 6.20
N ASN A 31 23.57 -9.34 6.92
CA ASN A 31 25.04 -9.45 6.83
C ASN A 31 25.54 -9.38 5.38
N GLU A 32 25.04 -8.38 4.64
CA GLU A 32 25.39 -8.10 3.23
C GLU A 32 24.89 -9.11 2.20
N GLU A 33 24.15 -10.15 2.60
CA GLU A 33 23.56 -11.14 1.70
C GLU A 33 22.04 -11.02 1.65
N ILE A 34 21.44 -11.19 0.45
CA ILE A 34 19.99 -11.19 0.30
C ILE A 34 19.39 -12.34 1.09
N CYS A 35 18.41 -12.03 1.94
CA CYS A 35 17.68 -13.01 2.71
C CYS A 35 16.19 -13.02 2.33
N ASN A 36 15.67 -14.15 1.85
CA ASN A 36 14.29 -14.31 1.41
C ASN A 36 13.42 -15.09 2.41
N LYS A 37 13.93 -15.39 3.61
CA LYS A 37 13.24 -16.20 4.61
C LYS A 37 12.83 -15.35 5.82
N PRO A 38 11.56 -14.91 5.93
CA PRO A 38 11.10 -14.08 7.06
C PRO A 38 11.28 -14.74 8.43
N ALA A 39 11.13 -16.05 8.49
CA ALA A 39 11.27 -16.82 9.72
C ALA A 39 12.71 -17.19 10.10
N LYS A 40 13.71 -16.68 9.34
CA LYS A 40 15.10 -16.98 9.64
C LYS A 40 15.46 -16.47 11.04
N GLU A 41 15.98 -17.36 11.86
CA GLU A 41 16.49 -17.02 13.19
C GLU A 41 17.81 -16.25 13.05
N ILE A 42 17.88 -15.12 13.74
CA ILE A 42 19.06 -14.25 13.75
C ILE A 42 19.47 -13.91 15.16
N LYS A 43 20.74 -13.60 15.33
CA LYS A 43 21.27 -13.06 16.61
C LYS A 43 20.98 -11.56 16.68
N LYS A 44 20.66 -11.08 17.85
CA LYS A 44 20.53 -9.64 18.11
C LYS A 44 21.87 -8.95 17.82
N GLY A 45 21.83 -7.86 17.04
CA GLY A 45 23.03 -7.19 16.55
C GLY A 45 23.48 -7.61 15.16
N ALA A 46 22.74 -8.50 14.46
CA ALA A 46 22.99 -8.79 13.05
C ALA A 46 22.80 -7.52 12.21
N SER A 47 23.67 -7.35 11.19
CA SER A 47 23.53 -6.24 10.25
C SER A 47 22.36 -6.50 9.31
N VAL A 48 21.37 -5.60 9.34
CA VAL A 48 20.20 -5.68 8.46
C VAL A 48 20.03 -4.33 7.74
N SER A 49 19.88 -4.37 6.43
CA SER A 49 19.62 -3.19 5.62
C SER A 49 18.59 -3.46 4.53
N ILE A 50 17.91 -2.40 4.08
CA ILE A 50 16.95 -2.45 2.96
C ILE A 50 17.67 -1.90 1.73
N VAL A 51 17.83 -2.72 0.70
CA VAL A 51 18.51 -2.33 -0.55
C VAL A 51 17.57 -1.67 -1.55
N LYS A 52 16.28 -1.98 -1.44
CA LYS A 52 15.24 -1.40 -2.28
C LYS A 52 14.17 -0.77 -1.39
N LYS A 53 14.10 0.55 -1.40
CA LYS A 53 13.05 1.26 -0.66
C LYS A 53 11.70 0.94 -1.28
N ARG A 54 10.76 0.49 -0.47
CA ARG A 54 9.39 0.25 -0.92
C ARG A 54 8.76 1.57 -1.37
N GLN A 55 8.27 1.59 -2.60
CA GLN A 55 7.64 2.76 -3.20
C GLN A 55 6.18 2.90 -2.78
N TRP A 56 5.49 1.77 -2.55
CA TRP A 56 4.06 1.71 -2.27
C TRP A 56 3.76 1.12 -0.89
N VAL A 57 2.63 1.50 -0.29
CA VAL A 57 2.17 0.95 1.01
C VAL A 57 1.77 -0.53 0.92
N SER A 58 1.55 -1.05 -0.28
CA SER A 58 1.29 -2.46 -0.54
C SER A 58 1.78 -2.88 -1.94
N ARG A 59 1.85 -4.19 -2.21
CA ARG A 59 2.16 -4.71 -3.56
C ARG A 59 1.13 -4.32 -4.62
N GLY A 60 -0.11 -4.07 -4.20
CA GLY A 60 -1.18 -3.60 -5.08
C GLY A 60 -0.83 -2.31 -5.80
N GLY A 61 -0.08 -1.41 -5.16
CA GLY A 61 0.37 -0.16 -5.77
C GLY A 61 1.16 -0.38 -7.06
N LYS A 62 2.10 -1.32 -7.06
CA LYS A 62 2.85 -1.67 -8.28
C LYS A 62 1.95 -2.21 -9.38
N LYS A 63 0.97 -3.05 -9.04
CA LYS A 63 0.02 -3.61 -10.01
C LYS A 63 -0.76 -2.51 -10.74
N LEU A 64 -1.33 -1.57 -9.99
CA LEU A 64 -2.08 -0.47 -10.58
C LEU A 64 -1.17 0.45 -11.38
N PHE A 65 -0.02 0.82 -10.85
CA PHE A 65 0.94 1.67 -11.55
C PHE A 65 1.32 1.07 -12.92
N ASP A 66 1.68 -0.21 -12.94
CA ASP A 66 2.04 -0.90 -14.19
C ASP A 66 0.85 -0.99 -15.15
N ALA A 67 -0.37 -1.24 -14.67
CA ALA A 67 -1.58 -1.28 -15.47
C ALA A 67 -1.91 0.09 -16.10
N LEU A 68 -1.83 1.17 -15.33
CA LEU A 68 -2.07 2.53 -15.83
C LEU A 68 -1.10 2.89 -16.96
N LYS A 69 0.16 2.51 -16.83
CA LYS A 69 1.18 2.73 -17.87
C LYS A 69 0.94 1.86 -19.09
N SER A 70 0.66 0.57 -18.89
CA SER A 70 0.41 -0.37 -20.02
C SER A 70 -0.83 -0.02 -20.83
N PHE A 71 -1.87 0.45 -20.17
CA PHE A 71 -3.14 0.84 -20.84
C PHE A 71 -3.20 2.31 -21.21
N GLU A 72 -2.13 3.07 -20.94
CA GLU A 72 -2.06 4.51 -21.24
C GLU A 72 -3.20 5.32 -20.61
N ILE A 73 -3.58 4.96 -19.37
CA ILE A 73 -4.65 5.63 -18.64
C ILE A 73 -4.08 6.85 -17.90
N ASN A 74 -4.59 8.03 -18.24
CA ASN A 74 -4.27 9.25 -17.54
C ASN A 74 -5.24 9.47 -16.37
N VAL A 75 -4.68 9.63 -15.16
CA VAL A 75 -5.44 9.82 -13.91
C VAL A 75 -5.52 11.29 -13.49
N GLU A 76 -4.66 12.13 -14.04
CA GLU A 76 -4.55 13.54 -13.64
C GLU A 76 -5.89 14.29 -13.76
N GLY A 77 -6.28 14.96 -12.68
CA GLY A 77 -7.50 15.75 -12.61
C GLY A 77 -8.80 14.93 -12.57
N LYS A 78 -8.73 13.60 -12.45
CA LYS A 78 -9.91 12.73 -12.49
C LYS A 78 -10.52 12.49 -11.11
N LEU A 79 -11.85 12.27 -11.10
CA LEU A 79 -12.58 11.77 -9.95
C LEU A 79 -12.50 10.24 -9.97
N THR A 80 -11.94 9.64 -8.92
CA THR A 80 -11.62 8.22 -8.89
C THR A 80 -12.27 7.51 -7.71
N LEU A 81 -12.60 6.23 -7.91
CA LEU A 81 -13.14 5.33 -6.90
C LEU A 81 -12.25 4.11 -6.77
N ASP A 82 -11.77 3.84 -5.57
CA ASP A 82 -11.01 2.64 -5.21
C ASP A 82 -11.90 1.68 -4.42
N VAL A 83 -12.30 0.59 -5.06
CA VAL A 83 -13.19 -0.43 -4.48
C VAL A 83 -12.35 -1.51 -3.81
N GLY A 84 -12.55 -1.69 -2.49
CA GLY A 84 -11.72 -2.59 -1.70
C GLY A 84 -10.32 -2.00 -1.49
N SER A 85 -10.25 -0.77 -0.97
CA SER A 85 -9.01 0.01 -0.85
C SER A 85 -7.96 -0.65 0.04
N SER A 86 -8.38 -1.44 1.03
CA SER A 86 -7.48 -2.15 1.95
C SER A 86 -6.43 -1.21 2.55
N THR A 87 -5.15 -1.54 2.51
CA THR A 87 -4.06 -0.68 3.01
C THR A 87 -3.83 0.58 2.18
N GLY A 88 -4.38 0.63 0.95
CA GLY A 88 -4.38 1.82 0.11
C GLY A 88 -3.29 1.85 -0.96
N GLY A 89 -2.82 0.70 -1.42
CA GLY A 89 -1.84 0.64 -2.51
C GLY A 89 -2.35 1.30 -3.79
N PHE A 90 -3.58 1.02 -4.18
CA PHE A 90 -4.23 1.65 -5.34
C PHE A 90 -4.52 3.13 -5.08
N THR A 91 -5.07 3.45 -3.93
CA THR A 91 -5.32 4.85 -3.51
C THR A 91 -4.03 5.68 -3.58
N GLN A 92 -2.92 5.16 -3.11
CA GLN A 92 -1.63 5.84 -3.16
C GLN A 92 -1.18 6.13 -4.60
N VAL A 93 -1.34 5.16 -5.50
CA VAL A 93 -1.00 5.35 -6.92
C VAL A 93 -1.88 6.42 -7.55
N LEU A 94 -3.20 6.37 -7.32
CA LEU A 94 -4.12 7.39 -7.83
C LEU A 94 -3.74 8.80 -7.34
N LEU A 95 -3.36 8.93 -6.08
CA LEU A 95 -2.89 10.19 -5.51
C LEU A 95 -1.62 10.70 -6.20
N GLN A 96 -0.63 9.83 -6.38
CA GLN A 96 0.64 10.18 -7.00
C GLN A 96 0.51 10.51 -8.50
N GLU A 97 -0.41 9.85 -9.19
CA GLU A 97 -0.71 10.12 -10.60
C GLU A 97 -1.62 11.34 -10.80
N GLY A 98 -1.96 12.07 -9.74
CA GLY A 98 -2.62 13.36 -9.80
C GLY A 98 -4.14 13.33 -9.84
N ALA A 99 -4.80 12.28 -9.34
CA ALA A 99 -6.26 12.29 -9.19
C ALA A 99 -6.72 13.52 -8.40
N GLU A 100 -7.77 14.18 -8.86
CA GLU A 100 -8.35 15.33 -8.17
C GLU A 100 -9.04 14.91 -6.88
N LYS A 101 -9.77 13.80 -6.93
CA LYS A 101 -10.46 13.22 -5.79
C LYS A 101 -10.43 11.70 -5.85
N ILE A 102 -10.22 11.10 -4.70
CA ILE A 102 -10.22 9.65 -4.53
C ILE A 102 -11.22 9.29 -3.43
N VAL A 103 -12.18 8.43 -3.76
CA VAL A 103 -13.05 7.82 -2.76
C VAL A 103 -12.57 6.39 -2.54
N ALA A 104 -12.06 6.12 -1.36
CA ALA A 104 -11.55 4.81 -0.95
C ALA A 104 -12.61 4.08 -0.14
N VAL A 105 -13.12 2.97 -0.68
CA VAL A 105 -14.21 2.18 -0.09
C VAL A 105 -13.67 0.84 0.37
N ASP A 106 -13.99 0.44 1.61
CA ASP A 106 -13.65 -0.87 2.14
C ASP A 106 -14.70 -1.34 3.14
N VAL A 107 -14.92 -2.66 3.20
CA VAL A 107 -15.82 -3.27 4.19
C VAL A 107 -15.17 -3.35 5.58
N GLY A 108 -13.87 -3.28 5.65
CA GLY A 108 -13.08 -3.32 6.89
C GLY A 108 -13.01 -1.98 7.61
N THR A 109 -12.28 -1.98 8.72
CA THR A 109 -12.05 -0.81 9.58
C THR A 109 -10.56 -0.60 9.81
N ASN A 110 -10.10 0.65 9.79
CA ASN A 110 -8.71 1.04 10.06
C ASN A 110 -7.66 0.31 9.19
N GLN A 111 -8.01 -0.08 7.98
CA GLN A 111 -7.08 -0.78 7.09
C GLN A 111 -6.20 0.16 6.28
N LEU A 112 -6.72 1.34 5.91
CA LEU A 112 -5.97 2.30 5.11
C LEU A 112 -4.73 2.77 5.88
N HIS A 113 -3.58 2.78 5.19
CA HIS A 113 -2.31 3.21 5.77
C HIS A 113 -2.42 4.64 6.32
N GLN A 114 -1.79 4.89 7.47
CA GLN A 114 -1.89 6.18 8.17
C GLN A 114 -1.47 7.37 7.31
N SER A 115 -0.48 7.20 6.44
CA SER A 115 -0.01 8.25 5.52
C SER A 115 -1.08 8.76 4.55
N LEU A 116 -2.17 8.01 4.34
CA LEU A 116 -3.25 8.33 3.42
C LEU A 116 -4.50 8.87 4.13
N ARG A 117 -4.57 8.79 5.47
CA ARG A 117 -5.79 9.10 6.22
C ARG A 117 -6.14 10.59 6.29
N ASN A 118 -5.17 11.47 6.26
CA ASN A 118 -5.37 12.91 6.43
C ASN A 118 -5.11 13.70 5.14
N VAL A 119 -5.15 13.04 4.00
CA VAL A 119 -4.99 13.70 2.70
C VAL A 119 -6.33 14.29 2.27
N PRO A 120 -6.44 15.60 2.02
CA PRO A 120 -7.72 16.26 1.73
C PRO A 120 -8.45 15.72 0.51
N SER A 121 -7.72 15.25 -0.50
CA SER A 121 -8.29 14.68 -1.74
C SER A 121 -8.81 13.26 -1.59
N ILE A 122 -8.55 12.59 -0.46
CA ILE A 122 -8.99 11.21 -0.19
C ILE A 122 -10.18 11.25 0.77
N SER A 123 -11.33 10.74 0.32
CA SER A 123 -12.50 10.46 1.14
C SER A 123 -12.53 8.98 1.48
N ILE A 124 -12.60 8.65 2.77
CA ILE A 124 -12.54 7.28 3.26
C ILE A 124 -13.93 6.82 3.67
N LEU A 125 -14.41 5.73 3.05
CA LEU A 125 -15.66 5.07 3.39
C LEU A 125 -15.35 3.64 3.88
N GLU A 126 -15.12 3.53 5.18
CA GLU A 126 -14.91 2.24 5.86
C GLU A 126 -16.23 1.60 6.25
N GLN A 127 -16.23 0.31 6.56
CA GLN A 127 -17.44 -0.48 6.91
C GLN A 127 -18.56 -0.29 5.88
N THR A 128 -18.17 -0.17 4.61
CA THR A 128 -19.09 0.14 3.51
C THR A 128 -18.93 -0.91 2.41
N ASP A 129 -20.04 -1.55 2.06
CA ASP A 129 -20.10 -2.41 0.89
C ASP A 129 -20.34 -1.52 -0.35
N ILE A 130 -19.60 -1.80 -1.44
CA ILE A 130 -19.75 -1.04 -2.69
C ILE A 130 -21.18 -1.06 -3.24
N ARG A 131 -21.96 -2.10 -2.95
CA ARG A 131 -23.36 -2.21 -3.37
C ARG A 131 -24.26 -1.17 -2.72
N ASP A 132 -23.86 -0.62 -1.57
CA ASP A 132 -24.61 0.35 -0.78
C ASP A 132 -24.14 1.80 -1.03
N ILE A 133 -23.16 1.99 -1.90
CA ILE A 133 -22.52 3.30 -2.09
C ILE A 133 -23.38 4.32 -2.81
N SER A 134 -24.30 3.89 -3.68
CA SER A 134 -25.15 4.78 -4.49
C SER A 134 -25.97 5.76 -3.67
N SER A 135 -26.34 5.40 -2.43
CA SER A 135 -27.05 6.29 -1.51
C SER A 135 -26.18 7.35 -0.83
N LYS A 136 -24.83 7.17 -0.88
CA LYS A 136 -23.85 8.02 -0.18
C LYS A 136 -23.06 8.92 -1.12
N LEU A 137 -23.07 8.64 -2.42
CA LEU A 137 -22.35 9.38 -3.45
C LEU A 137 -23.31 10.00 -4.44
N VAL A 138 -23.09 11.27 -4.72
CA VAL A 138 -23.90 12.08 -5.63
C VAL A 138 -23.19 12.28 -6.97
N ASP A 139 -21.90 11.97 -7.05
CA ASP A 139 -21.02 12.30 -8.17
C ASP A 139 -20.73 11.10 -9.06
N PHE A 140 -20.39 11.40 -10.31
CA PHE A 140 -19.84 10.44 -11.25
C PHE A 140 -18.34 10.23 -11.00
N PHE A 141 -17.85 9.04 -11.32
CA PHE A 141 -16.42 8.75 -11.35
C PHE A 141 -15.91 8.63 -12.78
N ASP A 142 -14.75 9.21 -13.02
CA ASP A 142 -14.06 9.08 -14.31
C ASP A 142 -13.30 7.76 -14.41
N LEU A 143 -12.88 7.21 -13.27
CA LEU A 143 -12.14 5.97 -13.19
C LEU A 143 -12.53 5.20 -11.92
N VAL A 144 -12.73 3.91 -12.06
CA VAL A 144 -12.97 2.95 -10.97
C VAL A 144 -11.89 1.86 -11.03
N VAL A 145 -11.27 1.58 -9.90
CA VAL A 145 -10.25 0.55 -9.76
C VAL A 145 -10.55 -0.42 -8.63
#